data_0f52a433a570a05418609b6825f5adce
#
_entry.id   0f52a433a570a05418609b6825f5adce
#
_cell.length_a   1.000
_cell.length_b   1.000
_cell.length_c   1.000
_cell.angle_alpha   90.00
_cell.angle_beta   90.00
_cell.angle_gamma   90.00
#
_symmetry.space_group_name_H-M   'P 1'
#
loop_
_entity.id
_entity.type
_entity.pdbx_description
1 polymer ?
#
loop_
_entity_poly.entity_id
_entity_poly.type
_entity_poly.pdbx_seq_one_letter_code
_entity_poly.pdbx_strand_id
1 'polypeptide(L)'
;VALEKYKEKRDFETSPEPKGDQPRKSPTGKTSRFFCVQKHLASHLHYDFRLEHNGVLLSWAVPKGPSLDPATKRLAMHVEDHPFDYGEFEGVIPSGYGAGIVMLWDRGTWTPQVDDVDKAIEKGDLKFTLEGYKLKGSWVLVRTKGGYAGNRGQEGRSWLLIKHRDEWSSGELDIAEFAPLSVKSEGDFAEILSQENPDIWRSNRPAQGGETGAMFDKIVAQAMQMRARKSGGGTRDSGVAIRDSGVGTRDSKAGPRTARAAKAKTPKATTAKKSAVRRAKPKTKR
;
A
#
# COMPACT_ATOMS: atom_id res chain seq x y z
N VAL A 1 18.14 18.58 11.20
CA VAL A 1 17.06 17.93 11.89
C VAL A 1 16.17 17.24 10.88
N ALA A 2 15.78 15.98 11.12
CA ALA A 2 15.24 15.07 10.09
C ALA A 2 13.99 15.59 9.36
N LEU A 3 13.11 16.36 10.03
CA LEU A 3 11.82 16.81 9.46
C LEU A 3 11.78 18.26 8.97
N GLU A 4 12.88 19.00 8.95
CA GLU A 4 12.86 20.39 8.49
C GLU A 4 12.39 20.54 7.04
N LYS A 5 12.99 19.77 6.12
CA LYS A 5 12.59 19.77 4.70
C LYS A 5 11.15 19.33 4.48
N TYR A 6 10.63 18.46 5.33
CA TYR A 6 9.24 18.06 5.31
C TYR A 6 8.33 19.24 5.67
N LYS A 7 8.65 19.96 6.76
CA LYS A 7 7.86 21.09 7.26
C LYS A 7 7.93 22.32 6.34
N GLU A 8 9.10 22.60 5.74
CA GLU A 8 9.28 23.71 4.79
C GLU A 8 8.40 23.62 3.53
N LYS A 9 8.04 22.41 3.11
CA LYS A 9 7.30 22.17 1.86
C LYS A 9 5.78 22.14 2.05
N ARG A 10 5.27 22.28 3.28
CA ARG A 10 3.86 22.03 3.58
C ARG A 10 3.21 23.18 4.31
N ASP A 11 1.96 23.42 3.95
CA ASP A 11 1.05 24.31 4.66
C ASP A 11 0.04 23.47 5.46
N PHE A 12 0.29 23.31 6.75
CA PHE A 12 -0.52 22.52 7.66
C PHE A 12 -1.83 23.17 8.08
N GLU A 13 -2.14 24.37 7.60
CA GLU A 13 -3.45 24.99 7.79
C GLU A 13 -4.43 24.53 6.70
N THR A 14 -3.88 24.20 5.52
CA THR A 14 -4.67 23.79 4.35
C THR A 14 -4.56 22.29 4.05
N SER A 15 -3.57 21.59 4.61
CA SER A 15 -3.34 20.16 4.39
C SER A 15 -3.67 19.35 5.64
N PRO A 16 -4.36 18.18 5.50
CA PRO A 16 -4.62 17.25 6.60
C PRO A 16 -3.39 16.39 6.97
N GLU A 17 -2.23 16.66 6.38
CA GLU A 17 -1.01 15.90 6.63
C GLU A 17 -0.51 16.07 8.08
N PRO A 18 0.00 15.01 8.73
CA PRO A 18 0.53 15.08 10.09
C PRO A 18 1.73 16.02 10.22
N LYS A 19 1.74 16.88 11.25
CA LYS A 19 2.81 17.86 11.50
C LYS A 19 4.13 17.24 11.99
N GLY A 20 4.08 16.04 12.59
CA GLY A 20 5.26 15.36 13.12
C GLY A 20 5.82 15.98 14.39
N ASP A 21 4.96 16.47 15.27
CA ASP A 21 5.35 17.13 16.51
C ASP A 21 5.61 16.13 17.66
N GLN A 22 5.27 14.86 17.47
CA GLN A 22 5.46 13.78 18.45
C GLN A 22 6.74 12.98 18.12
N PRO A 23 7.84 13.16 18.86
CA PRO A 23 9.02 12.34 18.65
C PRO A 23 8.77 10.90 19.10
N ARG A 24 9.05 9.94 18.24
CA ARG A 24 8.95 8.51 18.54
C ARG A 24 10.35 7.90 18.71
N LYS A 25 10.51 7.04 19.71
CA LYS A 25 11.73 6.24 19.88
C LYS A 25 11.62 4.99 19.02
N SER A 26 12.56 4.82 18.10
CA SER A 26 12.68 3.60 17.30
C SER A 26 13.26 2.45 18.08
N PRO A 27 12.88 1.20 17.78
CA PRO A 27 13.62 0.02 18.20
C PRO A 27 15.05 0.04 17.67
N THR A 28 15.99 -0.49 18.43
CA THR A 28 17.40 -0.60 18.05
C THR A 28 17.77 -2.00 17.53
N GLY A 29 18.89 -2.10 16.82
CA GLY A 29 19.41 -3.38 16.31
C GLY A 29 18.53 -3.99 15.22
N LYS A 30 18.53 -5.33 15.13
CA LYS A 30 17.72 -6.12 14.15
C LYS A 30 16.27 -6.32 14.59
N THR A 31 15.71 -5.40 15.34
CA THR A 31 14.32 -5.46 15.81
C THR A 31 13.39 -5.03 14.70
N SER A 32 12.23 -5.65 14.66
CA SER A 32 11.15 -5.32 13.73
C SER A 32 10.64 -3.88 13.94
N ARG A 33 10.50 -3.13 12.84
CA ARG A 33 10.08 -1.72 12.77
C ARG A 33 8.93 -1.57 11.81
N PHE A 34 8.23 -0.47 11.87
CA PHE A 34 7.11 -0.20 10.96
C PHE A 34 7.58 0.12 9.53
N PHE A 35 6.85 -0.37 8.53
CA PHE A 35 6.94 0.13 7.16
C PHE A 35 5.55 0.35 6.56
N CYS A 36 5.47 1.22 5.55
CA CYS A 36 4.30 1.35 4.71
C CYS A 36 4.67 1.64 3.26
N VAL A 37 3.69 1.41 2.39
CA VAL A 37 3.71 1.84 0.99
C VAL A 37 2.42 2.60 0.72
N GLN A 38 2.55 3.85 0.31
CA GLN A 38 1.40 4.68 -0.07
C GLN A 38 1.36 4.83 -1.59
N LYS A 39 0.28 4.37 -2.21
CA LYS A 39 0.00 4.61 -3.63
C LYS A 39 -0.52 6.04 -3.74
N HIS A 40 0.19 6.88 -4.49
CA HIS A 40 -0.06 8.32 -4.51
C HIS A 40 -0.34 8.78 -5.93
N LEU A 41 -1.55 9.25 -6.14
CA LEU A 41 -1.99 9.85 -7.39
C LEU A 41 -1.86 11.37 -7.29
N ALA A 42 -0.64 11.88 -7.51
CA ALA A 42 -0.29 13.30 -7.59
C ALA A 42 -0.23 13.75 -9.07
N SER A 43 0.77 14.54 -9.47
CA SER A 43 1.03 14.85 -10.89
C SER A 43 1.27 13.61 -11.74
N HIS A 44 1.83 12.57 -11.13
CA HIS A 44 2.03 11.23 -11.71
C HIS A 44 1.72 10.19 -10.64
N LEU A 45 1.19 9.05 -11.07
CA LEU A 45 1.03 7.91 -10.18
C LEU A 45 2.40 7.37 -9.76
N HIS A 46 2.60 7.19 -8.47
CA HIS A 46 3.80 6.57 -7.90
C HIS A 46 3.46 5.87 -6.58
N TYR A 47 4.43 5.17 -6.03
CA TYR A 47 4.32 4.49 -4.75
C TYR A 47 5.41 5.03 -3.82
N ASP A 48 5.00 5.62 -2.71
CA ASP A 48 5.92 6.07 -1.66
C ASP A 48 6.23 4.89 -0.73
N PHE A 49 7.42 4.36 -0.84
CA PHE A 49 7.95 3.29 0.00
C PHE A 49 8.64 3.90 1.22
N ARG A 50 8.20 3.54 2.42
CA ARG A 50 8.67 4.17 3.67
C ARG A 50 9.08 3.13 4.69
N LEU A 51 10.26 3.35 5.31
CA LEU A 51 10.84 2.52 6.37
C LEU A 51 11.04 3.36 7.63
N GLU A 52 10.44 2.98 8.74
CA GLU A 52 10.65 3.62 10.03
C GLU A 52 12.09 3.43 10.49
N HIS A 53 12.77 4.53 10.81
CA HIS A 53 14.11 4.54 11.39
C HIS A 53 14.34 5.84 12.17
N ASN A 54 14.90 5.73 13.39
CA ASN A 54 15.19 6.88 14.26
C ASN A 54 14.00 7.83 14.48
N GLY A 55 12.77 7.29 14.55
CA GLY A 55 11.54 8.04 14.84
C GLY A 55 10.93 8.76 13.65
N VAL A 56 11.48 8.59 12.45
CA VAL A 56 10.96 9.12 11.19
C VAL A 56 10.73 8.00 10.17
N LEU A 57 10.12 8.33 9.05
CA LEU A 57 9.95 7.46 7.89
C LEU A 57 10.95 7.87 6.81
N LEU A 58 12.04 7.13 6.67
CA LEU A 58 12.89 7.20 5.48
C LEU A 58 12.05 6.88 4.25
N SER A 59 12.11 7.70 3.19
CA SER A 59 11.12 7.65 2.13
C SER A 59 11.71 7.62 0.74
N TRP A 60 11.15 6.76 -0.13
CA TRP A 60 11.52 6.64 -1.55
C TRP A 60 10.27 6.65 -2.43
N ALA A 61 10.22 7.55 -3.40
CA ALA A 61 9.20 7.51 -4.45
C ALA A 61 9.58 6.48 -5.52
N VAL A 62 8.71 5.50 -5.77
CA VAL A 62 8.86 4.41 -6.73
C VAL A 62 7.85 4.57 -7.86
N PRO A 63 8.22 5.14 -9.02
CA PRO A 63 7.25 5.53 -10.07
C PRO A 63 6.44 4.37 -10.65
N LYS A 64 7.03 3.18 -10.73
CA LYS A 64 6.38 1.97 -11.27
C LYS A 64 5.91 1.00 -10.19
N GLY A 65 5.94 1.41 -8.91
CA GLY A 65 5.63 0.54 -7.79
C GLY A 65 6.66 -0.58 -7.54
N PRO A 66 6.54 -1.30 -6.41
CA PRO A 66 7.33 -2.48 -6.11
C PRO A 66 7.08 -3.62 -7.13
N SER A 67 8.06 -4.49 -7.31
CA SER A 67 7.92 -5.71 -8.13
C SER A 67 8.35 -6.93 -7.33
N LEU A 68 7.59 -8.02 -7.42
CA LEU A 68 7.97 -9.30 -6.81
C LEU A 68 8.99 -10.07 -7.67
N ASP A 69 9.27 -9.61 -8.89
CA ASP A 69 10.25 -10.23 -9.79
C ASP A 69 11.69 -9.82 -9.41
N PRO A 70 12.56 -10.78 -9.01
CA PRO A 70 13.96 -10.49 -8.68
C PRO A 70 14.81 -10.00 -9.85
N ALA A 71 14.37 -10.18 -11.10
CA ALA A 71 15.03 -9.64 -12.28
C ALA A 71 14.70 -8.16 -12.50
N THR A 72 13.59 -7.69 -11.95
CA THR A 72 13.10 -6.32 -12.12
C THR A 72 13.69 -5.37 -11.07
N LYS A 73 14.42 -4.36 -11.53
CA LYS A 73 14.98 -3.29 -10.71
C LYS A 73 14.09 -2.06 -10.81
N ARG A 74 13.39 -1.69 -9.72
CA ARG A 74 12.52 -0.51 -9.69
C ARG A 74 13.29 0.72 -9.23
N LEU A 75 13.25 1.78 -10.03
CA LEU A 75 13.77 3.08 -9.61
C LEU A 75 13.06 3.50 -8.31
N ALA A 76 13.83 3.94 -7.33
CA ALA A 76 13.37 4.45 -6.05
C ALA A 76 14.12 5.77 -5.77
N MET A 77 13.42 6.89 -5.83
CA MET A 77 13.99 8.21 -5.60
C MET A 77 13.90 8.55 -4.12
N HIS A 78 15.06 8.68 -3.45
CA HIS A 78 15.10 9.10 -2.05
C HIS A 78 14.60 10.54 -1.93
N VAL A 79 13.58 10.72 -1.15
CA VAL A 79 12.93 12.01 -0.88
C VAL A 79 13.17 12.44 0.57
N GLU A 80 12.52 13.50 1.03
CA GLU A 80 12.60 13.92 2.43
C GLU A 80 11.99 12.89 3.37
N ASP A 81 12.53 12.81 4.59
CA ASP A 81 11.96 12.00 5.66
C ASP A 81 10.59 12.55 6.06
N HIS A 82 9.67 11.65 6.40
CA HIS A 82 8.33 11.98 6.85
C HIS A 82 8.14 11.66 8.33
N PRO A 83 7.21 12.34 9.03
CA PRO A 83 6.87 11.98 10.40
C PRO A 83 6.27 10.57 10.46
N PHE A 84 6.47 9.90 11.59
CA PHE A 84 5.99 8.52 11.78
C PHE A 84 4.47 8.40 11.52
N ASP A 85 3.68 9.35 12.01
CA ASP A 85 2.22 9.34 11.89
C ASP A 85 1.75 9.45 10.43
N TYR A 86 2.60 9.96 9.53
CA TYR A 86 2.30 9.97 8.10
C TYR A 86 2.15 8.57 7.51
N GLY A 87 2.74 7.55 8.13
CA GLY A 87 2.64 6.17 7.68
C GLY A 87 1.24 5.58 7.70
N GLU A 88 0.34 6.15 8.50
CA GLU A 88 -1.07 5.78 8.57
C GLU A 88 -1.99 6.75 7.80
N PHE A 89 -1.39 7.76 7.14
CA PHE A 89 -2.16 8.74 6.38
C PHE A 89 -2.74 8.12 5.10
N GLU A 90 -4.03 8.28 4.94
CA GLU A 90 -4.81 8.00 3.73
C GLU A 90 -5.85 9.11 3.58
N GLY A 91 -5.97 9.68 2.39
CA GLY A 91 -6.89 10.79 2.16
C GLY A 91 -6.45 11.69 1.00
N VAL A 92 -6.96 12.89 0.96
CA VAL A 92 -6.70 13.87 -0.09
C VAL A 92 -5.84 15.01 0.43
N ILE A 93 -4.76 15.33 -0.29
CA ILE A 93 -3.98 16.56 -0.14
C ILE A 93 -4.53 17.56 -1.16
N PRO A 94 -5.26 18.59 -0.71
CA PRO A 94 -6.08 19.40 -1.63
C PRO A 94 -5.26 20.30 -2.54
N SER A 95 -4.10 20.80 -2.08
CA SER A 95 -3.27 21.77 -2.82
C SER A 95 -1.82 21.72 -2.36
N GLY A 96 -0.93 22.41 -3.08
CA GLY A 96 0.48 22.55 -2.72
C GLY A 96 1.35 21.37 -3.14
N TYR A 97 2.49 21.23 -2.46
CA TYR A 97 3.44 20.15 -2.73
C TYR A 97 2.84 18.80 -2.36
N GLY A 98 2.82 17.86 -3.30
CA GLY A 98 2.24 16.54 -3.08
C GLY A 98 0.72 16.47 -3.24
N ALA A 99 0.06 17.55 -3.73
CA ALA A 99 -1.39 17.56 -3.96
C ALA A 99 -1.84 16.32 -4.76
N GLY A 100 -2.86 15.62 -4.26
CA GLY A 100 -3.34 14.37 -4.86
C GLY A 100 -4.10 13.49 -3.89
N ILE A 101 -4.32 12.24 -4.28
CA ILE A 101 -4.99 11.23 -3.46
C ILE A 101 -3.93 10.23 -2.98
N VAL A 102 -3.85 10.05 -1.67
CA VAL A 102 -2.95 9.11 -1.01
C VAL A 102 -3.76 7.91 -0.50
N MET A 103 -3.36 6.71 -0.92
CA MET A 103 -3.94 5.44 -0.51
C MET A 103 -2.90 4.64 0.28
N LEU A 104 -3.23 4.15 1.46
CA LEU A 104 -2.38 3.23 2.20
C LEU A 104 -2.43 1.85 1.55
N TRP A 105 -1.53 1.63 0.55
CA TRP A 105 -1.56 0.45 -0.29
C TRP A 105 -1.01 -0.81 0.40
N ASP A 106 0.05 -0.67 1.22
CA ASP A 106 0.60 -1.76 2.05
C ASP A 106 1.17 -1.22 3.35
N ARG A 107 1.18 -2.04 4.39
CA ARG A 107 1.83 -1.76 5.66
C ARG A 107 2.20 -3.05 6.39
N GLY A 108 3.07 -2.91 7.37
CA GLY A 108 3.51 -4.05 8.18
C GLY A 108 4.78 -3.71 8.93
N THR A 109 5.66 -4.69 9.05
CA THR A 109 6.95 -4.51 9.69
C THR A 109 8.10 -4.83 8.75
N TRP A 110 9.23 -4.16 8.97
CA TRP A 110 10.50 -4.48 8.32
C TRP A 110 11.58 -4.78 9.35
N THR A 111 12.49 -5.66 9.00
CA THR A 111 13.62 -6.03 9.84
C THR A 111 14.90 -5.86 9.05
N PRO A 112 15.88 -5.05 9.51
CA PRO A 112 17.15 -4.89 8.82
C PRO A 112 17.92 -6.21 8.81
N GLN A 113 18.49 -6.57 7.67
CA GLN A 113 19.45 -7.67 7.51
C GLN A 113 20.91 -7.19 7.67
N VAL A 114 21.09 -5.99 8.20
CA VAL A 114 22.37 -5.34 8.48
C VAL A 114 22.44 -5.00 9.96
N ASP A 115 23.67 -4.88 10.50
CA ASP A 115 23.85 -4.56 11.92
C ASP A 115 23.67 -3.06 12.22
N ASP A 116 24.01 -2.21 11.26
CA ASP A 116 23.97 -0.74 11.37
C ASP A 116 23.26 -0.16 10.12
N VAL A 117 22.05 0.32 10.34
CA VAL A 117 21.19 0.86 9.28
C VAL A 117 21.75 2.19 8.74
N ASP A 118 22.29 3.06 9.61
CA ASP A 118 22.83 4.36 9.20
C ASP A 118 24.05 4.17 8.28
N LYS A 119 24.96 3.27 8.63
CA LYS A 119 26.09 2.91 7.76
C LYS A 119 25.66 2.25 6.45
N ALA A 120 24.59 1.43 6.48
CA ALA A 120 24.08 0.80 5.26
C ALA A 120 23.48 1.84 4.30
N ILE A 121 22.77 2.84 4.85
CA ILE A 121 22.22 3.97 4.06
C ILE A 121 23.36 4.84 3.53
N GLU A 122 24.37 5.17 4.36
CA GLU A 122 25.53 5.93 3.93
C GLU A 122 26.28 5.22 2.79
N LYS A 123 26.50 3.92 2.93
CA LYS A 123 27.09 3.07 1.88
C LYS A 123 26.22 2.95 0.63
N GLY A 124 24.90 3.05 0.80
CA GLY A 124 23.94 2.86 -0.28
C GLY A 124 23.62 1.40 -0.58
N ASP A 125 23.58 0.53 0.43
CA ASP A 125 23.24 -0.90 0.33
C ASP A 125 22.49 -1.32 1.59
N LEU A 126 21.17 -1.17 1.60
CA LEU A 126 20.30 -1.53 2.71
C LEU A 126 19.50 -2.80 2.38
N LYS A 127 19.84 -3.90 3.03
CA LYS A 127 19.13 -5.19 2.95
C LYS A 127 18.19 -5.36 4.13
N PHE A 128 17.00 -5.86 3.86
CA PHE A 128 15.94 -6.01 4.86
C PHE A 128 14.91 -7.07 4.47
N THR A 129 14.13 -7.48 5.45
CA THR A 129 12.95 -8.35 5.27
C THR A 129 11.69 -7.54 5.53
N LEU A 130 10.64 -7.76 4.73
CA LEU A 130 9.30 -7.23 4.91
C LEU A 130 8.34 -8.31 5.36
N GLU A 131 7.42 -7.91 6.24
CA GLU A 131 6.25 -8.67 6.69
C GLU A 131 5.03 -7.77 6.58
N GLY A 132 4.61 -7.52 5.34
CA GLY A 132 3.45 -6.70 4.99
C GLY A 132 2.21 -7.53 4.67
N TYR A 133 1.11 -6.85 4.42
CA TYR A 133 -0.09 -7.49 3.88
C TYR A 133 0.16 -8.02 2.47
N LYS A 134 0.90 -7.25 1.64
CA LYS A 134 1.18 -7.54 0.23
C LYS A 134 2.64 -7.87 -0.03
N LEU A 135 3.56 -7.07 0.52
CA LEU A 135 5.00 -7.24 0.30
C LEU A 135 5.61 -8.04 1.45
N LYS A 136 6.25 -9.14 1.10
CA LYS A 136 6.89 -10.07 2.06
C LYS A 136 8.28 -10.46 1.62
N GLY A 137 9.04 -11.04 2.56
CA GLY A 137 10.34 -11.63 2.32
C GLY A 137 11.47 -10.62 2.14
N SER A 138 12.55 -11.01 1.50
CA SER A 138 13.82 -10.29 1.45
C SER A 138 13.90 -9.30 0.29
N TRP A 139 14.42 -8.10 0.60
CA TRP A 139 14.54 -6.97 -0.32
C TRP A 139 15.86 -6.24 -0.13
N VAL A 140 16.24 -5.44 -1.12
CA VAL A 140 17.36 -4.52 -1.01
C VAL A 140 17.05 -3.18 -1.67
N LEU A 141 17.53 -2.11 -1.04
CA LEU A 141 17.65 -0.77 -1.63
C LEU A 141 19.13 -0.52 -1.93
N VAL A 142 19.46 -0.29 -3.19
CA VAL A 142 20.83 -0.04 -3.66
C VAL A 142 20.93 1.33 -4.29
N ARG A 143 21.80 2.20 -3.77
CA ARG A 143 22.05 3.52 -4.35
C ARG A 143 22.86 3.40 -5.64
N THR A 144 22.41 4.06 -6.71
CA THR A 144 23.12 4.09 -7.97
C THR A 144 24.29 5.08 -7.94
N LYS A 145 25.40 4.73 -8.60
CA LYS A 145 26.61 5.58 -8.64
C LYS A 145 26.52 6.78 -9.61
N GLY A 146 25.48 6.85 -10.42
CA GLY A 146 25.23 7.94 -11.37
C GLY A 146 23.82 8.49 -11.17
N GLY A 147 23.63 9.79 -11.35
CA GLY A 147 22.28 10.35 -11.41
C GLY A 147 21.49 9.70 -12.55
N TYR A 148 20.18 9.57 -12.41
CA TYR A 148 19.31 9.18 -13.52
C TYR A 148 19.50 10.18 -14.65
N ALA A 149 19.70 9.69 -15.87
CA ALA A 149 19.98 10.52 -17.06
C ALA A 149 18.90 11.62 -17.21
N GLY A 150 19.30 12.87 -17.02
CA GLY A 150 18.43 14.05 -17.12
C GLY A 150 18.36 14.94 -15.89
N ASN A 151 18.76 14.49 -14.70
CA ASN A 151 18.65 15.27 -13.44
C ASN A 151 20.03 15.60 -12.86
N ARG A 152 20.71 16.58 -13.43
CA ARG A 152 21.87 17.24 -12.79
C ARG A 152 21.42 17.87 -11.47
N GLY A 153 22.08 17.53 -10.37
CA GLY A 153 21.77 18.04 -9.02
C GLY A 153 20.98 17.07 -8.10
N GLN A 154 20.64 15.87 -8.57
CA GLN A 154 20.04 14.81 -7.74
C GLN A 154 21.01 13.64 -7.48
N GLU A 155 22.31 13.92 -7.47
CA GLU A 155 23.35 12.93 -7.16
C GLU A 155 23.11 12.33 -5.78
N GLY A 156 23.17 11.00 -5.69
CA GLY A 156 22.96 10.25 -4.45
C GLY A 156 21.49 9.97 -4.07
N ARG A 157 20.50 10.56 -4.77
CA ARG A 157 19.06 10.32 -4.49
C ARG A 157 18.46 9.16 -5.26
N SER A 158 19.12 8.68 -6.31
CA SER A 158 18.64 7.56 -7.12
C SER A 158 19.05 6.23 -6.50
N TRP A 159 18.04 5.41 -6.19
CA TRP A 159 18.19 4.06 -5.65
C TRP A 159 17.42 3.08 -6.52
N LEU A 160 17.68 1.79 -6.32
CA LEU A 160 16.93 0.68 -6.91
C LEU A 160 16.33 -0.15 -5.78
N LEU A 161 15.00 -0.34 -5.82
CA LEU A 161 14.30 -1.31 -4.99
C LEU A 161 14.24 -2.63 -5.74
N ILE A 162 14.77 -3.70 -5.13
CA ILE A 162 14.91 -5.01 -5.77
C ILE A 162 14.44 -6.09 -4.80
N LYS A 163 13.58 -6.99 -5.28
CA LYS A 163 13.18 -8.21 -4.57
C LYS A 163 14.31 -9.25 -4.64
N HIS A 164 14.65 -9.87 -3.52
CA HIS A 164 15.52 -11.05 -3.54
C HIS A 164 14.72 -12.31 -3.90
N ARG A 165 15.42 -13.35 -4.36
CA ARG A 165 14.82 -14.67 -4.61
C ARG A 165 14.51 -15.35 -3.27
N ASP A 166 13.25 -15.59 -3.02
CA ASP A 166 12.72 -16.33 -1.88
C ASP A 166 11.33 -16.90 -2.21
N GLU A 167 10.63 -17.47 -1.26
CA GLU A 167 9.29 -18.05 -1.42
C GLU A 167 8.21 -17.02 -1.82
N TRP A 168 8.46 -15.73 -1.62
CA TRP A 168 7.56 -14.61 -1.93
C TRP A 168 7.88 -13.93 -3.27
N SER A 169 8.89 -14.42 -3.99
CA SER A 169 9.25 -13.86 -5.29
C SER A 169 8.40 -14.45 -6.43
N SER A 170 7.99 -13.62 -7.39
CA SER A 170 7.24 -14.04 -8.57
C SER A 170 7.61 -13.16 -9.76
N GLY A 171 7.97 -13.78 -10.90
CA GLY A 171 8.18 -13.08 -12.16
C GLY A 171 6.91 -12.88 -12.99
N GLU A 172 5.81 -13.55 -12.62
CA GLU A 172 4.56 -13.55 -13.39
C GLU A 172 3.49 -12.63 -12.77
N LEU A 173 3.59 -12.37 -11.46
CA LEU A 173 2.59 -11.60 -10.72
C LEU A 173 2.97 -10.13 -10.63
N ASP A 174 2.19 -9.24 -11.25
CA ASP A 174 2.21 -7.82 -10.93
C ASP A 174 1.36 -7.57 -9.68
N ILE A 175 2.02 -7.39 -8.55
CA ILE A 175 1.36 -7.20 -7.26
C ILE A 175 0.54 -5.90 -7.19
N ALA A 176 0.92 -4.88 -7.96
CA ALA A 176 0.22 -3.61 -7.99
C ALA A 176 -1.13 -3.70 -8.72
N GLU A 177 -1.21 -4.59 -9.71
CA GLU A 177 -2.46 -4.89 -10.43
C GLU A 177 -3.29 -5.96 -9.70
N PHE A 178 -2.63 -6.98 -9.15
CA PHE A 178 -3.31 -8.07 -8.44
C PHE A 178 -4.00 -7.61 -7.14
N ALA A 179 -3.36 -6.72 -6.38
CA ALA A 179 -3.88 -6.22 -5.11
C ALA A 179 -3.93 -4.68 -5.10
N PRO A 180 -4.85 -4.04 -5.86
CA PRO A 180 -4.84 -2.60 -6.10
C PRO A 180 -5.38 -1.76 -4.94
N LEU A 181 -6.17 -2.34 -4.02
CA LEU A 181 -6.95 -1.63 -3.00
C LEU A 181 -6.12 -1.23 -1.77
N SER A 182 -6.63 -0.30 -0.98
CA SER A 182 -6.09 0.09 0.32
C SER A 182 -6.10 -1.07 1.32
N VAL A 183 -5.08 -1.17 2.19
CA VAL A 183 -5.08 -2.08 3.34
C VAL A 183 -5.70 -1.44 4.59
N LYS A 184 -6.11 -0.17 4.50
CA LYS A 184 -6.75 0.57 5.59
C LYS A 184 -8.26 0.68 5.40
N SER A 185 -8.70 1.20 4.27
CA SER A 185 -10.11 1.41 3.94
C SER A 185 -10.71 0.30 3.09
N GLU A 186 -9.89 -0.62 2.55
CA GLU A 186 -10.27 -1.63 1.54
C GLU A 186 -10.82 -1.01 0.24
N GLY A 187 -10.71 0.31 0.10
CA GLY A 187 -11.23 1.10 -1.01
C GLY A 187 -10.19 1.40 -2.10
N ASP A 188 -10.69 1.86 -3.24
CA ASP A 188 -9.91 2.44 -4.32
C ASP A 188 -9.78 3.98 -4.17
N PHE A 189 -9.12 4.65 -5.12
CA PHE A 189 -8.99 6.10 -5.12
C PHE A 189 -10.32 6.86 -5.21
N ALA A 190 -11.32 6.31 -5.90
CA ALA A 190 -12.61 6.98 -6.03
C ALA A 190 -13.40 6.90 -4.72
N GLU A 191 -13.29 5.78 -4.00
CA GLU A 191 -13.89 5.61 -2.68
C GLU A 191 -13.25 6.53 -1.64
N ILE A 192 -11.91 6.63 -1.63
CA ILE A 192 -11.18 7.57 -0.76
C ILE A 192 -11.59 9.01 -1.07
N LEU A 193 -11.59 9.41 -2.34
CA LEU A 193 -11.99 10.76 -2.75
C LEU A 193 -13.46 11.04 -2.45
N SER A 194 -14.34 10.04 -2.50
CA SER A 194 -15.77 10.21 -2.22
C SER A 194 -16.07 10.56 -0.77
N GLN A 195 -15.13 10.34 0.15
CA GLN A 195 -15.24 10.74 1.57
C GLN A 195 -14.97 12.25 1.74
N GLU A 196 -14.27 12.86 0.81
CA GLU A 196 -13.97 14.29 0.74
C GLU A 196 -14.99 15.04 -0.14
N ASN A 197 -14.70 16.29 -0.51
CA ASN A 197 -15.47 17.04 -1.51
C ASN A 197 -14.77 17.00 -2.87
N PRO A 198 -15.18 16.13 -3.80
CA PRO A 198 -14.51 15.97 -5.11
C PRO A 198 -14.52 17.24 -5.96
N ASP A 199 -15.57 18.08 -5.85
CA ASP A 199 -15.69 19.32 -6.64
C ASP A 199 -14.66 20.37 -6.21
N ILE A 200 -14.48 20.56 -4.90
CA ILE A 200 -13.48 21.49 -4.35
C ILE A 200 -12.07 21.02 -4.72
N TRP A 201 -11.80 19.73 -4.58
CA TRP A 201 -10.50 19.18 -4.93
C TRP A 201 -10.20 19.32 -6.42
N ARG A 202 -11.17 19.06 -7.30
CA ARG A 202 -11.03 19.22 -8.75
C ARG A 202 -10.72 20.67 -9.12
N SER A 203 -11.38 21.65 -8.49
CA SER A 203 -11.16 23.09 -8.79
C SER A 203 -9.77 23.57 -8.38
N ASN A 204 -9.17 23.00 -7.34
CA ASN A 204 -7.86 23.38 -6.82
C ASN A 204 -6.69 22.69 -7.53
N ARG A 205 -6.97 21.70 -8.37
CA ARG A 205 -5.94 20.97 -9.09
C ARG A 205 -5.64 21.62 -10.45
N PRO A 206 -4.36 21.84 -10.81
CA PRO A 206 -3.99 22.27 -12.15
C PRO A 206 -4.46 21.23 -13.18
N ALA A 207 -5.08 21.67 -14.27
CA ALA A 207 -5.44 20.81 -15.38
C ALA A 207 -4.17 20.17 -15.95
N GLN A 208 -4.05 18.85 -15.87
CA GLN A 208 -2.94 18.10 -16.46
C GLN A 208 -3.51 17.20 -17.54
N GLY A 209 -2.97 17.32 -18.76
CA GLY A 209 -3.27 16.43 -19.87
C GLY A 209 -2.59 15.07 -19.74
N GLY A 210 -2.81 14.16 -20.71
CA GLY A 210 -2.22 12.85 -20.78
C GLY A 210 -2.97 11.76 -19.97
N GLU A 211 -2.36 10.58 -19.86
CA GLU A 211 -2.98 9.40 -19.23
C GLU A 211 -3.34 9.64 -17.75
N THR A 212 -2.47 10.32 -17.01
CA THR A 212 -2.71 10.65 -15.61
C THR A 212 -3.92 11.59 -15.45
N GLY A 213 -4.05 12.59 -16.33
CA GLY A 213 -5.22 13.47 -16.34
C GLY A 213 -6.52 12.72 -16.59
N ALA A 214 -6.55 11.85 -17.62
CA ALA A 214 -7.71 11.02 -17.92
C ALA A 214 -8.07 10.07 -16.77
N MET A 215 -7.08 9.49 -16.11
CA MET A 215 -7.29 8.66 -14.92
C MET A 215 -7.95 9.47 -13.79
N PHE A 216 -7.49 10.68 -13.54
CA PHE A 216 -8.07 11.55 -12.53
C PHE A 216 -9.52 11.92 -12.83
N ASP A 217 -9.80 12.33 -14.07
CA ASP A 217 -11.15 12.69 -14.46
C ASP A 217 -12.14 11.53 -14.26
N LYS A 218 -11.70 10.31 -14.55
CA LYS A 218 -12.48 9.10 -14.29
C LYS A 218 -12.73 8.89 -12.79
N ILE A 219 -11.69 9.04 -11.96
CA ILE A 219 -11.78 8.87 -10.50
C ILE A 219 -12.72 9.92 -9.90
N VAL A 220 -12.59 11.19 -10.30
CA VAL A 220 -13.47 12.27 -9.84
C VAL A 220 -14.92 11.98 -10.22
N ALA A 221 -15.17 11.59 -11.47
CA ALA A 221 -16.53 11.25 -11.93
C ALA A 221 -17.13 10.10 -11.11
N GLN A 222 -16.37 9.06 -10.83
CA GLN A 222 -16.80 7.94 -9.98
C GLN A 222 -17.09 8.38 -8.54
N ALA A 223 -16.21 9.18 -7.94
CA ALA A 223 -16.39 9.68 -6.58
C ALA A 223 -17.64 10.55 -6.44
N MET A 224 -17.92 11.42 -7.42
CA MET A 224 -19.14 12.23 -7.47
C MET A 224 -20.39 11.36 -7.55
N GLN A 225 -20.38 10.31 -8.38
CA GLN A 225 -21.50 9.36 -8.46
C GLN A 225 -21.73 8.61 -7.14
N MET A 226 -20.65 8.19 -6.47
CA MET A 226 -20.73 7.52 -5.16
C MET A 226 -21.33 8.45 -4.10
N ARG A 227 -20.93 9.73 -4.05
CA ARG A 227 -21.53 10.71 -3.14
C ARG A 227 -23.00 10.96 -3.42
N ALA A 228 -23.36 11.14 -4.70
CA ALA A 228 -24.75 11.34 -5.10
C ALA A 228 -25.66 10.17 -4.67
N ARG A 229 -25.17 8.94 -4.78
CA ARG A 229 -25.88 7.74 -4.28
C ARG A 229 -26.05 7.73 -2.76
N LYS A 230 -25.02 8.16 -2.01
CA LYS A 230 -25.07 8.25 -0.55
C LYS A 230 -26.03 9.35 -0.07
N SER A 231 -26.08 10.48 -0.75
CA SER A 231 -26.98 11.61 -0.42
C SER A 231 -28.43 11.38 -0.89
N GLY A 232 -28.65 10.64 -1.97
CA GLY A 232 -29.97 10.30 -2.49
C GLY A 232 -30.69 9.13 -1.80
N GLY A 233 -30.01 8.40 -0.92
CA GLY A 233 -30.58 7.26 -0.17
C GLY A 233 -31.38 7.64 1.09
N GLY A 234 -31.55 8.93 1.39
CA GLY A 234 -32.17 9.46 2.62
C GLY A 234 -33.68 9.73 2.58
N THR A 235 -34.36 9.49 1.48
CA THR A 235 -35.82 9.61 1.39
C THR A 235 -36.45 8.33 0.93
N ARG A 236 -36.46 7.29 1.76
CA ARG A 236 -37.50 6.29 1.70
C ARG A 236 -38.69 6.81 2.49
N ASP A 237 -39.61 7.30 1.72
CA ASP A 237 -40.99 7.63 2.04
C ASP A 237 -41.56 6.61 3.05
N SER A 238 -41.84 7.06 4.26
CA SER A 238 -42.65 6.33 5.24
C SER A 238 -44.13 6.52 4.83
N GLY A 239 -44.50 5.92 3.68
CA GLY A 239 -45.89 5.74 3.29
C GLY A 239 -46.55 4.78 4.27
N VAL A 240 -47.16 5.32 5.31
CA VAL A 240 -48.10 4.63 6.18
C VAL A 240 -49.33 4.30 5.31
N ALA A 241 -49.39 3.11 4.76
CA ALA A 241 -50.60 2.53 4.24
C ALA A 241 -51.41 1.94 5.38
N ILE A 242 -52.35 2.72 5.89
CA ILE A 242 -53.48 2.23 6.70
C ILE A 242 -54.24 1.24 5.83
N ARG A 243 -54.20 -0.04 6.13
CA ARG A 243 -55.14 -1.03 5.64
C ARG A 243 -55.94 -1.63 6.77
N ASP A 244 -57.19 -1.47 6.56
CA ASP A 244 -58.34 -1.80 7.35
C ASP A 244 -58.43 -3.30 7.71
N SER A 245 -59.06 -3.53 8.84
CA SER A 245 -59.39 -4.74 9.55
C SER A 245 -60.16 -5.74 8.70
N GLY A 246 -59.71 -6.99 8.67
CA GLY A 246 -60.45 -8.14 8.22
C GLY A 246 -60.18 -9.36 9.07
N VAL A 247 -61.14 -9.68 9.90
CA VAL A 247 -61.23 -10.85 10.81
C VAL A 247 -61.30 -12.13 9.97
N GLY A 248 -60.55 -13.15 10.32
CA GLY A 248 -60.67 -14.48 9.74
C GLY A 248 -59.85 -15.54 10.50
N THR A 249 -60.49 -16.16 11.47
CA THR A 249 -60.07 -17.35 12.19
C THR A 249 -59.94 -18.56 11.31
N ARG A 250 -58.89 -19.37 11.45
CA ARG A 250 -58.97 -20.86 11.47
C ARG A 250 -57.64 -21.53 11.82
N ASP A 251 -57.78 -22.51 12.70
CA ASP A 251 -56.82 -23.50 13.19
C ASP A 251 -56.09 -24.35 12.11
N SER A 252 -54.87 -24.78 12.39
CA SER A 252 -54.52 -26.18 12.72
C SER A 252 -53.04 -26.51 12.46
N LYS A 253 -52.43 -27.07 13.47
CA LYS A 253 -51.45 -28.15 13.61
C LYS A 253 -50.52 -28.49 12.43
N ALA A 254 -49.25 -28.50 12.69
CA ALA A 254 -48.38 -29.69 12.59
C ALA A 254 -46.89 -29.40 12.90
N GLY A 255 -46.28 -30.32 13.55
CA GLY A 255 -45.05 -30.34 14.31
C GLY A 255 -43.71 -30.40 13.53
N PRO A 256 -42.60 -30.62 14.27
CA PRO A 256 -41.27 -30.27 13.77
C PRO A 256 -40.61 -31.40 12.98
N ARG A 257 -39.91 -31.03 11.88
CA ARG A 257 -39.04 -31.96 11.13
C ARG A 257 -37.57 -31.64 11.41
N THR A 258 -36.91 -32.63 11.93
CA THR A 258 -35.50 -32.77 12.22
C THR A 258 -34.60 -32.54 10.99
N ALA A 259 -33.58 -31.70 11.12
CA ALA A 259 -32.51 -31.52 10.15
C ALA A 259 -31.43 -32.59 10.35
N ARG A 260 -31.12 -33.34 9.32
CA ARG A 260 -30.13 -34.42 9.25
C ARG A 260 -28.77 -33.85 8.84
N ALA A 261 -27.75 -34.02 9.69
CA ALA A 261 -26.37 -33.67 9.45
C ALA A 261 -25.74 -34.47 8.32
N ALA A 262 -25.09 -33.80 7.36
CA ALA A 262 -24.26 -34.42 6.34
C ALA A 262 -22.80 -34.49 6.80
N LYS A 263 -22.24 -35.70 6.84
CA LYS A 263 -20.84 -36.02 7.18
C LYS A 263 -19.92 -35.64 6.02
N ALA A 264 -18.91 -34.79 6.28
CA ALA A 264 -17.79 -34.53 5.38
C ALA A 264 -16.80 -35.71 5.40
N LYS A 265 -16.39 -36.18 4.21
CA LYS A 265 -15.38 -37.20 4.01
C LYS A 265 -13.99 -36.54 3.90
N THR A 266 -13.05 -36.99 4.73
CA THR A 266 -11.61 -36.72 4.64
C THR A 266 -10.96 -37.47 3.48
N PRO A 267 -10.04 -36.91 2.69
CA PRO A 267 -9.24 -37.67 1.74
C PRO A 267 -7.97 -38.25 2.40
N LYS A 268 -7.68 -39.51 2.01
CA LYS A 268 -6.53 -40.32 2.44
C LYS A 268 -5.21 -39.78 1.91
N ALA A 269 -4.18 -39.77 2.75
CA ALA A 269 -2.78 -39.53 2.42
C ALA A 269 -2.22 -40.64 1.49
N THR A 270 -1.55 -40.23 0.42
CA THR A 270 -0.81 -41.14 -0.48
C THR A 270 0.68 -41.03 -0.16
N THR A 271 1.26 -42.13 0.23
CA THR A 271 2.69 -42.34 0.51
C THR A 271 3.52 -42.22 -0.79
N ALA A 272 4.46 -41.28 -0.85
CA ALA A 272 5.45 -41.19 -1.92
C ALA A 272 6.73 -41.95 -1.57
N LYS A 273 7.17 -42.77 -2.53
CA LYS A 273 8.37 -43.64 -2.48
C LYS A 273 9.66 -42.79 -2.46
N LYS A 274 10.59 -43.19 -1.55
CA LYS A 274 12.00 -42.76 -1.55
C LYS A 274 12.72 -43.34 -2.78
N SER A 275 13.32 -42.50 -3.61
CA SER A 275 14.34 -42.88 -4.60
C SER A 275 15.73 -42.46 -4.10
N ALA A 276 16.63 -43.41 -4.08
CA ALA A 276 18.02 -43.27 -3.65
C ALA A 276 18.86 -42.54 -4.74
N VAL A 277 19.54 -41.49 -4.34
CA VAL A 277 20.54 -40.81 -5.20
C VAL A 277 21.93 -41.33 -4.88
N ARG A 278 22.58 -41.88 -5.90
CA ARG A 278 23.96 -42.39 -5.90
C ARG A 278 24.95 -41.21 -5.73
N ARG A 279 25.84 -41.35 -4.73
CA ARG A 279 27.05 -40.50 -4.56
C ARG A 279 28.05 -40.79 -5.67
N ALA A 280 28.48 -39.75 -6.39
CA ALA A 280 29.66 -39.76 -7.24
C ALA A 280 30.89 -39.27 -6.50
N LYS A 281 32.03 -39.97 -6.61
CA LYS A 281 33.33 -39.62 -6.02
C LYS A 281 34.04 -38.50 -6.81
N PRO A 282 34.85 -37.64 -6.18
CA PRO A 282 35.67 -36.65 -6.89
C PRO A 282 36.93 -37.30 -7.52
N LYS A 283 37.23 -36.89 -8.74
CA LYS A 283 38.50 -37.19 -9.45
C LYS A 283 39.54 -36.15 -9.10
N THR A 284 40.60 -36.55 -8.44
CA THR A 284 41.90 -35.84 -8.36
C THR A 284 42.57 -35.82 -9.70
N LYS A 285 43.07 -34.67 -10.15
CA LYS A 285 44.14 -34.54 -11.12
C LYS A 285 45.20 -33.55 -10.66
N ARG A 286 46.38 -33.97 -10.91
CA ARG A 286 47.72 -33.40 -10.72
C ARG A 286 47.83 -31.97 -11.25
#